data_cb1e7a9a884105e9968955458a351997
#
_entry.id   cb1e7a9a884105e9968955458a351997
#
_cell.length_a   1.000
_cell.length_b   1.000
_cell.length_c   1.000
_cell.angle_alpha   90.00
_cell.angle_beta   90.00
_cell.angle_gamma   90.00
#
_symmetry.space_group_name_H-M   'P 1'
#
loop_
_entity.id
_entity.type
_entity.pdbx_description
1 polymer ?
#
loop_
_entity_poly.entity_id
_entity_poly.type
_entity_poly.pdbx_seq_one_letter_code
_entity_poly.pdbx_strand_id
1 'polypeptide(L)'
;MKKLILIPLIALTFLASGYKKPDVYVIDATKNAFLHNNMGLRYMEERCYYAAIQEFKIAISLNPNTQATSVYYKNIGDAYMAIGYPNMAKQPYEDAVRQYSLNLQYYQNLAQCYKKLGLMNSKIAEYSKGGNALNKVMLGVLYIENSNIKRGITVLDEFTASEPDLLITPAVKQYVKENVDKMNRI
;
A
#
# COMPACT_ATOMS: atom_id res chain seq x y z
N MET A 1 67.85 10.96 -47.66
CA MET A 1 67.50 9.90 -46.73
C MET A 1 66.06 10.19 -46.20
N LYS A 2 65.08 9.49 -46.75
CA LYS A 2 63.65 9.66 -46.36
C LYS A 2 63.38 8.79 -45.14
N LYS A 3 63.11 9.40 -43.98
CA LYS A 3 62.62 8.68 -42.81
C LYS A 3 61.16 8.33 -43.06
N LEU A 4 60.86 7.05 -43.28
CA LEU A 4 59.47 6.51 -43.29
C LEU A 4 58.95 6.55 -41.87
N ILE A 5 57.92 7.32 -41.65
CA ILE A 5 57.21 7.36 -40.38
C ILE A 5 56.26 6.16 -40.34
N LEU A 6 56.65 5.16 -39.56
CA LEU A 6 55.86 3.91 -39.33
C LEU A 6 54.90 4.10 -38.15
N ILE A 7 53.93 4.99 -38.30
CA ILE A 7 52.91 5.21 -37.27
C ILE A 7 51.51 5.26 -37.89
N PRO A 8 51.04 4.25 -38.58
CA PRO A 8 49.60 4.14 -38.64
C PRO A 8 48.99 2.75 -38.49
N LEU A 9 49.78 1.69 -38.28
CA LEU A 9 49.17 0.36 -38.29
C LEU A 9 48.57 -0.04 -36.93
N ILE A 10 49.03 0.53 -35.82
CA ILE A 10 48.53 0.24 -34.49
C ILE A 10 47.21 0.98 -34.21
N ALA A 11 47.00 2.16 -34.77
CA ALA A 11 45.79 2.93 -34.61
C ALA A 11 44.59 2.36 -35.38
N LEU A 12 44.82 1.62 -36.46
CA LEU A 12 43.77 1.03 -37.26
C LEU A 12 43.21 -0.28 -36.68
N THR A 13 43.98 -0.99 -35.87
CA THR A 13 43.53 -2.22 -35.22
C THR A 13 42.60 -1.96 -34.04
N PHE A 14 42.65 -0.79 -33.38
CA PHE A 14 41.73 -0.39 -32.34
C PHE A 14 40.37 0.09 -32.87
N LEU A 15 40.26 0.47 -34.13
CA LEU A 15 39.00 0.90 -34.75
C LEU A 15 38.18 -0.29 -35.30
N ALA A 16 38.81 -1.48 -35.45
CA ALA A 16 38.16 -2.69 -35.94
C ALA A 16 37.69 -3.64 -34.82
N SER A 17 38.04 -3.38 -33.56
CA SER A 17 37.41 -4.02 -32.44
C SER A 17 35.97 -3.44 -32.31
N GLY A 18 35.02 -4.10 -32.93
CA GLY A 18 33.62 -3.68 -32.92
C GLY A 18 33.23 -3.27 -31.50
N TYR A 19 32.86 -2.03 -31.34
CA TYR A 19 32.20 -1.55 -30.13
C TYR A 19 30.98 -2.45 -29.93
N LYS A 20 31.06 -3.48 -29.07
CA LYS A 20 29.88 -4.15 -28.55
C LYS A 20 29.10 -3.05 -27.87
N LYS A 21 27.95 -2.70 -28.45
CA LYS A 21 26.97 -1.87 -27.75
C LYS A 21 26.79 -2.53 -26.38
N PRO A 22 26.91 -1.78 -25.28
CA PRO A 22 26.60 -2.36 -23.97
C PRO A 22 25.20 -2.94 -24.05
N ASP A 23 25.04 -4.18 -23.59
CA ASP A 23 23.72 -4.81 -23.46
C ASP A 23 22.91 -3.89 -22.55
N VAL A 24 21.92 -3.22 -23.12
CA VAL A 24 21.00 -2.38 -22.36
C VAL A 24 20.05 -3.34 -21.65
N TYR A 25 20.32 -3.66 -20.42
CA TYR A 25 19.38 -4.37 -19.57
C TYR A 25 18.22 -3.44 -19.25
N VAL A 26 17.08 -3.67 -19.89
CA VAL A 26 15.84 -3.01 -19.53
C VAL A 26 15.36 -3.60 -18.20
N ILE A 27 15.48 -2.82 -17.13
CA ILE A 27 14.94 -3.20 -15.83
C ILE A 27 13.42 -3.00 -15.90
N ASP A 28 12.66 -4.09 -15.87
CA ASP A 28 11.22 -4.03 -15.65
C ASP A 28 10.95 -3.72 -14.17
N ALA A 29 10.85 -2.43 -13.89
CA ALA A 29 10.68 -1.93 -12.53
C ALA A 29 9.38 -2.47 -11.89
N THR A 30 8.30 -2.61 -12.66
CA THR A 30 7.01 -3.14 -12.17
C THR A 30 7.14 -4.61 -11.78
N LYS A 31 7.77 -5.43 -12.64
CA LYS A 31 8.02 -6.85 -12.35
C LYS A 31 8.93 -7.00 -11.13
N ASN A 32 9.99 -6.20 -11.04
CA ASN A 32 10.90 -6.23 -9.90
C ASN A 32 10.21 -5.79 -8.61
N ALA A 33 9.36 -4.76 -8.64
CA ALA A 33 8.54 -4.37 -7.50
C ALA A 33 7.65 -5.51 -6.99
N PHE A 34 7.02 -6.23 -7.91
CA PHE A 34 6.21 -7.40 -7.56
C PHE A 34 7.06 -8.52 -6.91
N LEU A 35 8.25 -8.78 -7.42
CA LEU A 35 9.17 -9.77 -6.84
C LEU A 35 9.59 -9.38 -5.42
N HIS A 36 9.95 -8.12 -5.18
CA HIS A 36 10.27 -7.61 -3.85
C HIS A 36 9.08 -7.70 -2.90
N ASN A 37 7.87 -7.36 -3.35
CA ASN A 37 6.68 -7.58 -2.53
C ASN A 37 6.51 -9.06 -2.12
N ASN A 38 6.69 -10.00 -3.06
CA ASN A 38 6.58 -11.44 -2.76
C ASN A 38 7.68 -11.91 -1.80
N MET A 39 8.91 -11.40 -1.91
CA MET A 39 9.96 -11.65 -0.94
C MET A 39 9.58 -11.12 0.45
N GLY A 40 9.03 -9.90 0.51
CA GLY A 40 8.52 -9.33 1.75
C GLY A 40 7.42 -10.19 2.38
N LEU A 41 6.47 -10.71 1.60
CA LEU A 41 5.42 -11.60 2.11
C LEU A 41 6.01 -12.90 2.68
N ARG A 42 7.00 -13.49 2.04
CA ARG A 42 7.70 -14.67 2.57
C ARG A 42 8.39 -14.36 3.90
N TYR A 43 9.07 -13.21 4.00
CA TYR A 43 9.66 -12.78 5.27
C TYR A 43 8.60 -12.53 6.36
N MET A 44 7.40 -12.09 6.00
CA MET A 44 6.26 -11.99 6.94
C MET A 44 5.87 -13.37 7.50
N GLU A 45 5.77 -14.39 6.64
CA GLU A 45 5.48 -15.78 7.03
C GLU A 45 6.57 -16.34 7.95
N GLU A 46 7.83 -16.05 7.68
CA GLU A 46 9.00 -16.41 8.49
C GLU A 46 9.16 -15.56 9.77
N ARG A 47 8.27 -14.58 10.01
CA ARG A 47 8.33 -13.59 11.09
C ARG A 47 9.57 -12.70 11.06
N CYS A 48 10.25 -12.61 9.94
CA CYS A 48 11.38 -11.73 9.70
C CYS A 48 10.90 -10.31 9.30
N TYR A 49 10.10 -9.69 10.16
CA TYR A 49 9.32 -8.47 9.85
C TYR A 49 10.17 -7.29 9.36
N TYR A 50 11.36 -7.09 9.93
CA TYR A 50 12.24 -5.98 9.47
C TYR A 50 12.77 -6.22 8.06
N ALA A 51 13.09 -7.46 7.70
CA ALA A 51 13.46 -7.82 6.32
C ALA A 51 12.27 -7.60 5.38
N ALA A 52 11.06 -8.02 5.78
CA ALA A 52 9.84 -7.79 5.03
C ALA A 52 9.62 -6.29 4.74
N ILE A 53 9.78 -5.43 5.76
CA ILE A 53 9.63 -3.97 5.60
C ILE A 53 10.64 -3.42 4.58
N GLN A 54 11.88 -3.89 4.57
CA GLN A 54 12.87 -3.44 3.59
C GLN A 54 12.46 -3.84 2.16
N GLU A 55 12.00 -5.07 1.96
CA GLU A 55 11.54 -5.55 0.66
C GLU A 55 10.33 -4.75 0.15
N PHE A 56 9.35 -4.47 1.00
CA PHE A 56 8.20 -3.62 0.63
C PHE A 56 8.63 -2.17 0.29
N LYS A 57 9.62 -1.61 0.99
CA LYS A 57 10.16 -0.28 0.66
C LYS A 57 10.87 -0.28 -0.70
N ILE A 58 11.61 -1.35 -1.03
CA ILE A 58 12.21 -1.49 -2.36
C ILE A 58 11.10 -1.59 -3.42
N ALA A 59 10.04 -2.38 -3.18
CA ALA A 59 8.90 -2.47 -4.08
C ALA A 59 8.25 -1.10 -4.34
N ILE A 60 8.08 -0.28 -3.30
CA ILE A 60 7.55 1.11 -3.43
C ILE A 60 8.49 1.96 -4.28
N SER A 61 9.81 1.89 -4.05
CA SER A 61 10.78 2.70 -4.80
C SER A 61 10.83 2.35 -6.29
N LEU A 62 10.58 1.09 -6.63
CA LEU A 62 10.57 0.59 -8.01
C LEU A 62 9.25 0.90 -8.74
N ASN A 63 8.14 0.95 -8.04
CA ASN A 63 6.82 1.18 -8.63
C ASN A 63 5.99 2.14 -7.76
N PRO A 64 6.39 3.42 -7.68
CA PRO A 64 5.69 4.41 -6.87
C PRO A 64 4.38 4.85 -7.53
N ASN A 65 3.44 5.34 -6.73
CA ASN A 65 2.21 6.02 -7.17
C ASN A 65 1.29 5.17 -8.06
N THR A 66 1.26 3.86 -7.84
CA THR A 66 0.34 2.94 -8.51
C THR A 66 -0.64 2.32 -7.50
N GLN A 67 -1.69 1.67 -8.00
CA GLN A 67 -2.57 0.89 -7.12
C GLN A 67 -1.79 -0.22 -6.37
N ALA A 68 -0.80 -0.85 -7.00
CA ALA A 68 0.04 -1.85 -6.34
C ALA A 68 0.82 -1.28 -5.16
N THR A 69 1.23 -0.01 -5.23
CA THR A 69 1.95 0.67 -4.16
C THR A 69 1.14 0.73 -2.86
N SER A 70 -0.20 0.85 -2.95
CA SER A 70 -1.07 0.83 -1.78
C SER A 70 -1.00 -0.50 -1.02
N VAL A 71 -0.84 -1.62 -1.75
CA VAL A 71 -0.63 -2.95 -1.14
C VAL A 71 0.69 -2.99 -0.39
N TYR A 72 1.75 -2.43 -0.95
CA TYR A 72 3.06 -2.41 -0.31
C TYR A 72 3.05 -1.58 0.98
N TYR A 73 2.39 -0.41 0.97
CA TYR A 73 2.17 0.38 2.18
C TYR A 73 1.36 -0.39 3.24
N LYS A 74 0.27 -1.02 2.84
CA LYS A 74 -0.53 -1.86 3.75
C LYS A 74 0.33 -2.96 4.37
N ASN A 75 1.16 -3.65 3.59
CA ASN A 75 2.04 -4.72 4.07
C ASN A 75 3.10 -4.21 5.06
N ILE A 76 3.64 -3.00 4.87
CA ILE A 76 4.52 -2.34 5.86
C ILE A 76 3.76 -2.09 7.17
N GLY A 77 2.53 -1.59 7.08
CA GLY A 77 1.66 -1.41 8.23
C GLY A 77 1.44 -2.71 9.01
N ASP A 78 1.12 -3.80 8.30
CA ASP A 78 0.91 -5.13 8.88
C ASP A 78 2.19 -5.63 9.59
N ALA A 79 3.36 -5.45 8.99
CA ALA A 79 4.62 -5.84 9.59
C ALA A 79 4.89 -5.08 10.91
N TYR A 80 4.65 -3.77 10.93
CA TYR A 80 4.78 -2.98 12.16
C TYR A 80 3.75 -3.37 13.22
N MET A 81 2.51 -3.66 12.84
CA MET A 81 1.49 -4.17 13.76
C MET A 81 1.89 -5.52 14.36
N ALA A 82 2.47 -6.41 13.55
CA ALA A 82 2.93 -7.74 13.99
C ALA A 82 4.10 -7.66 15.00
N ILE A 83 4.97 -6.66 14.86
CA ILE A 83 6.04 -6.38 15.82
C ILE A 83 5.50 -5.73 17.12
N GLY A 84 4.29 -5.20 17.11
CA GLY A 84 3.70 -4.46 18.23
C GLY A 84 4.03 -2.96 18.22
N TYR A 85 4.33 -2.39 17.05
CA TYR A 85 4.63 -0.96 16.86
C TYR A 85 3.53 -0.21 16.10
N PRO A 86 2.32 -0.04 16.67
CA PRO A 86 1.21 0.64 16.00
C PRO A 86 1.54 2.10 15.64
N ASN A 87 2.41 2.77 16.39
CA ASN A 87 2.89 4.12 16.06
C ASN A 87 3.57 4.17 14.68
N MET A 88 4.35 3.13 14.35
CA MET A 88 5.04 3.03 13.07
C MET A 88 4.13 2.51 11.95
N ALA A 89 3.05 1.77 12.30
CA ALA A 89 2.08 1.25 11.34
C ALA A 89 1.12 2.33 10.82
N LYS A 90 0.87 3.38 11.62
CA LYS A 90 -0.13 4.41 11.32
C LYS A 90 0.11 5.07 9.96
N GLN A 91 1.29 5.62 9.74
CA GLN A 91 1.61 6.33 8.49
C GLN A 91 1.52 5.43 7.26
N PRO A 92 2.10 4.22 7.22
CA PRO A 92 1.90 3.28 6.12
C PRO A 92 0.42 2.97 5.82
N TYR A 93 -0.43 2.78 6.81
CA TYR A 93 -1.86 2.56 6.55
C TYR A 93 -2.57 3.80 6.02
N GLU A 94 -2.24 4.99 6.53
CA GLU A 94 -2.75 6.26 5.97
C GLU A 94 -2.31 6.43 4.51
N ASP A 95 -1.06 6.06 4.18
CA ASP A 95 -0.53 6.08 2.82
C ASP A 95 -1.24 5.08 1.91
N ALA A 96 -1.56 3.88 2.40
CA ALA A 96 -2.33 2.89 1.64
C ALA A 96 -3.72 3.42 1.27
N VAL A 97 -4.45 4.02 2.22
CA VAL A 97 -5.76 4.64 1.98
C VAL A 97 -5.63 5.81 1.00
N ARG A 98 -4.61 6.67 1.17
CA ARG A 98 -4.38 7.83 0.29
C ARG A 98 -4.04 7.40 -1.13
N GLN A 99 -3.23 6.36 -1.29
CA GLN A 99 -2.80 5.85 -2.59
C GLN A 99 -3.94 5.15 -3.35
N TYR A 100 -4.80 4.41 -2.65
CA TYR A 100 -5.97 3.75 -3.22
C TYR A 100 -7.11 3.65 -2.21
N SER A 101 -8.01 4.62 -2.27
CA SER A 101 -9.11 4.78 -1.31
C SER A 101 -10.32 3.87 -1.54
N LEU A 102 -10.30 3.01 -2.57
CA LEU A 102 -11.44 2.16 -2.93
C LEU A 102 -11.32 0.72 -2.39
N ASN A 103 -10.44 0.49 -1.40
CA ASN A 103 -10.28 -0.80 -0.74
C ASN A 103 -10.70 -0.71 0.74
N LEU A 104 -11.81 -1.35 1.11
CA LEU A 104 -12.35 -1.32 2.48
C LEU A 104 -11.37 -1.88 3.52
N GLN A 105 -10.56 -2.88 3.17
CA GLN A 105 -9.58 -3.48 4.09
C GLN A 105 -8.57 -2.46 4.62
N TYR A 106 -8.20 -1.45 3.82
CA TYR A 106 -7.27 -0.42 4.27
C TYR A 106 -7.87 0.46 5.38
N TYR A 107 -9.17 0.77 5.29
CA TYR A 107 -9.90 1.50 6.34
C TYR A 107 -10.00 0.67 7.62
N GLN A 108 -10.25 -0.64 7.50
CA GLN A 108 -10.33 -1.54 8.64
C GLN A 108 -8.97 -1.65 9.36
N ASN A 109 -7.89 -1.86 8.61
CA ASN A 109 -6.54 -1.94 9.18
C ASN A 109 -6.14 -0.62 9.88
N LEU A 110 -6.45 0.51 9.24
CA LEU A 110 -6.19 1.84 9.81
C LEU A 110 -7.00 2.09 11.08
N ALA A 111 -8.28 1.70 11.09
CA ALA A 111 -9.14 1.82 12.28
C ALA A 111 -8.61 0.95 13.44
N GLN A 112 -8.18 -0.27 13.18
CA GLN A 112 -7.55 -1.12 14.18
C GLN A 112 -6.23 -0.52 14.72
N CYS A 113 -5.45 0.09 13.85
CA CYS A 113 -4.26 0.82 14.26
C CYS A 113 -4.60 2.00 15.17
N TYR A 114 -5.59 2.82 14.81
CA TYR A 114 -6.08 3.91 15.65
C TYR A 114 -6.61 3.42 17.00
N LYS A 115 -7.30 2.27 17.03
CA LYS A 115 -7.76 1.64 18.26
C LYS A 115 -6.60 1.26 19.18
N LYS A 116 -5.55 0.64 18.65
CA LYS A 116 -4.34 0.30 19.40
C LYS A 116 -3.60 1.53 19.95
N LEU A 117 -3.72 2.66 19.26
CA LEU A 117 -3.14 3.94 19.68
C LEU A 117 -4.03 4.76 20.63
N GLY A 118 -5.26 4.31 20.93
CA GLY A 118 -6.21 5.08 21.75
C GLY A 118 -6.75 6.34 21.04
N LEU A 119 -6.68 6.40 19.71
CA LEU A 119 -7.05 7.58 18.92
C LEU A 119 -8.50 7.57 18.43
N MET A 120 -9.32 6.60 18.83
CA MET A 120 -10.66 6.40 18.26
C MET A 120 -11.54 7.64 18.36
N ASN A 121 -11.67 8.25 19.55
CA ASN A 121 -12.54 9.41 19.75
C ASN A 121 -12.07 10.63 18.95
N SER A 122 -10.77 10.89 18.91
CA SER A 122 -10.21 12.01 18.14
C SER A 122 -10.43 11.82 16.63
N LYS A 123 -10.26 10.59 16.14
CA LYS A 123 -10.46 10.28 14.71
C LYS A 123 -11.93 10.27 14.32
N ILE A 124 -12.83 9.77 15.17
CA ILE A 124 -14.27 9.91 14.95
C ILE A 124 -14.66 11.39 14.85
N ALA A 125 -14.17 12.24 15.75
CA ALA A 125 -14.45 13.68 15.71
C ALA A 125 -13.87 14.36 14.45
N GLU A 126 -12.70 13.94 13.99
CA GLU A 126 -12.06 14.44 12.77
C GLU A 126 -12.88 14.07 11.52
N TYR A 127 -13.18 12.77 11.32
CA TYR A 127 -13.90 12.29 10.15
C TYR A 127 -15.38 12.69 10.12
N SER A 128 -15.99 12.99 11.29
CA SER A 128 -17.36 13.53 11.37
C SER A 128 -17.50 14.93 10.77
N LYS A 129 -16.40 15.69 10.66
CA LYS A 129 -16.38 17.03 10.07
C LYS A 129 -16.10 17.03 8.57
N GLY A 130 -15.67 15.88 8.03
CA GLY A 130 -15.27 15.76 6.63
C GLY A 130 -16.47 15.65 5.69
N GLY A 131 -16.46 16.47 4.60
CA GLY A 131 -17.52 16.47 3.58
C GLY A 131 -17.34 15.44 2.44
N ASN A 132 -16.26 14.65 2.44
CA ASN A 132 -15.99 13.66 1.39
C ASN A 132 -16.76 12.37 1.68
N ALA A 133 -17.36 11.78 0.64
CA ALA A 133 -18.11 10.51 0.75
C ALA A 133 -17.26 9.38 1.38
N LEU A 134 -15.99 9.25 1.01
CA LEU A 134 -15.10 8.24 1.56
C LEU A 134 -14.75 8.46 3.05
N ASN A 135 -14.90 9.68 3.57
CA ASN A 135 -14.80 9.94 4.99
C ASN A 135 -15.94 9.25 5.77
N LYS A 136 -17.13 9.06 5.15
CA LYS A 136 -18.21 8.27 5.76
C LYS A 136 -17.82 6.80 5.89
N VAL A 137 -17.07 6.23 4.91
CA VAL A 137 -16.55 4.87 5.02
C VAL A 137 -15.64 4.74 6.23
N MET A 138 -14.66 5.65 6.37
CA MET A 138 -13.77 5.64 7.53
C MET A 138 -14.53 5.83 8.84
N LEU A 139 -15.46 6.79 8.88
CA LEU A 139 -16.27 7.08 10.06
C LEU A 139 -17.12 5.87 10.49
N GLY A 140 -17.77 5.21 9.54
CA GLY A 140 -18.57 4.02 9.80
C GLY A 140 -17.73 2.87 10.36
N VAL A 141 -16.56 2.62 9.76
CA VAL A 141 -15.60 1.61 10.23
C VAL A 141 -15.10 1.96 11.64
N LEU A 142 -14.76 3.23 11.90
CA LEU A 142 -14.35 3.69 13.23
C LEU A 142 -15.44 3.46 14.29
N TYR A 143 -16.72 3.74 13.99
CA TYR A 143 -17.80 3.47 14.92
C TYR A 143 -17.94 1.98 15.21
N ILE A 144 -17.86 1.12 14.20
CA ILE A 144 -17.95 -0.34 14.38
C ILE A 144 -16.79 -0.84 15.23
N GLU A 145 -15.56 -0.44 14.92
CA GLU A 145 -14.36 -0.83 15.69
C GLU A 145 -14.37 -0.26 17.13
N ASN A 146 -15.08 0.84 17.36
CA ASN A 146 -15.31 1.42 18.69
C ASN A 146 -16.56 0.87 19.40
N SER A 147 -17.06 -0.28 18.95
CA SER A 147 -18.21 -0.98 19.53
C SER A 147 -19.57 -0.25 19.42
N ASN A 148 -19.63 0.83 18.63
CA ASN A 148 -20.88 1.52 18.31
C ASN A 148 -21.43 1.04 16.96
N ILE A 149 -21.74 -0.27 16.92
CA ILE A 149 -22.09 -0.98 15.68
C ILE A 149 -23.30 -0.33 14.98
N LYS A 150 -24.37 -0.02 15.73
CA LYS A 150 -25.59 0.59 15.16
C LYS A 150 -25.29 1.88 14.42
N ARG A 151 -24.53 2.79 15.04
CA ARG A 151 -24.17 4.07 14.42
C ARG A 151 -23.26 3.88 13.21
N GLY A 152 -22.32 2.93 13.29
CA GLY A 152 -21.46 2.59 12.16
C GLY A 152 -22.25 2.09 10.97
N ILE A 153 -23.21 1.18 11.17
CA ILE A 153 -24.11 0.68 10.14
C ILE A 153 -24.90 1.84 9.53
N THR A 154 -25.52 2.71 10.32
CA THR A 154 -26.27 3.87 9.81
C THR A 154 -25.42 4.73 8.86
N VAL A 155 -24.19 5.07 9.25
CA VAL A 155 -23.28 5.89 8.44
C VAL A 155 -22.86 5.18 7.14
N LEU A 156 -22.65 3.86 7.20
CA LEU A 156 -22.27 3.08 6.00
C LEU A 156 -23.47 2.87 5.06
N ASP A 157 -24.70 2.73 5.59
CA ASP A 157 -25.90 2.67 4.76
C ASP A 157 -26.16 3.99 4.06
N GLU A 158 -26.00 5.13 4.75
CA GLU A 158 -26.05 6.44 4.12
C GLU A 158 -25.02 6.58 3.00
N PHE A 159 -23.79 6.08 3.21
CA PHE A 159 -22.76 6.07 2.18
C PHE A 159 -23.20 5.22 0.98
N THR A 160 -23.65 4.00 1.19
CA THR A 160 -24.03 3.09 0.09
C THR A 160 -25.27 3.55 -0.67
N ALA A 161 -26.14 4.35 -0.04
CA ALA A 161 -27.28 4.98 -0.68
C ALA A 161 -26.87 6.20 -1.53
N SER A 162 -25.90 6.99 -1.05
CA SER A 162 -25.43 8.19 -1.78
C SER A 162 -24.43 7.84 -2.89
N GLU A 163 -23.69 6.75 -2.78
CA GLU A 163 -22.63 6.36 -3.71
C GLU A 163 -22.81 4.88 -4.18
N PRO A 164 -23.91 4.57 -4.88
CA PRO A 164 -24.25 3.17 -5.21
C PRO A 164 -23.26 2.52 -6.19
N ASP A 165 -22.63 3.32 -7.05
CA ASP A 165 -21.80 2.85 -8.18
C ASP A 165 -20.30 2.89 -7.90
N LEU A 166 -19.86 3.35 -6.73
CA LEU A 166 -18.45 3.32 -6.37
C LEU A 166 -17.94 1.87 -6.21
N LEU A 167 -16.74 1.60 -6.70
CA LEU A 167 -16.11 0.27 -6.64
C LEU A 167 -16.01 -0.31 -5.21
N ILE A 168 -15.96 0.54 -4.19
CA ILE A 168 -15.92 0.11 -2.78
C ILE A 168 -17.30 -0.27 -2.24
N THR A 169 -18.40 0.23 -2.84
CA THR A 169 -19.75 0.10 -2.30
C THR A 169 -20.20 -1.36 -2.09
N PRO A 170 -19.94 -2.31 -2.99
CA PRO A 170 -20.28 -3.71 -2.74
C PRO A 170 -19.59 -4.28 -1.49
N ALA A 171 -18.30 -3.94 -1.27
CA ALA A 171 -17.56 -4.38 -0.10
C ALA A 171 -18.11 -3.76 1.20
N VAL A 172 -18.54 -2.49 1.14
CA VAL A 172 -19.18 -1.81 2.28
C VAL A 172 -20.52 -2.44 2.61
N LYS A 173 -21.36 -2.75 1.61
CA LYS A 173 -22.65 -3.45 1.81
C LYS A 173 -22.44 -4.82 2.47
N GLN A 174 -21.45 -5.57 2.02
CA GLN A 174 -21.12 -6.86 2.62
C GLN A 174 -20.69 -6.71 4.08
N TYR A 175 -19.84 -5.73 4.36
CA TYR A 175 -19.38 -5.45 5.74
C TYR A 175 -20.50 -5.03 6.67
N VAL A 176 -21.45 -4.21 6.19
CA VAL A 176 -22.66 -3.87 6.92
C VAL A 176 -23.46 -5.13 7.27
N LYS A 177 -23.74 -5.98 6.27
CA LYS A 177 -24.47 -7.25 6.47
C LYS A 177 -23.82 -8.13 7.53
N GLU A 178 -22.49 -8.32 7.46
CA GLU A 178 -21.75 -9.12 8.44
C GLU A 178 -21.88 -8.58 9.87
N ASN A 179 -21.89 -7.25 10.04
CA ASN A 179 -22.05 -6.64 11.37
C ASN A 179 -23.50 -6.67 11.88
N VAL A 180 -24.50 -6.59 10.99
CA VAL A 180 -25.90 -6.82 11.34
C VAL A 180 -26.09 -8.26 11.82
N ASP A 181 -25.56 -9.24 11.08
CA ASP A 181 -25.67 -10.65 11.43
C ASP A 181 -24.99 -10.97 12.78
N LYS A 182 -23.84 -10.35 13.06
CA LYS A 182 -23.16 -10.45 14.36
C LYS A 182 -24.03 -9.87 15.49
N MET A 183 -24.66 -8.73 15.27
CA MET A 183 -25.49 -8.07 16.27
C MET A 183 -26.75 -8.88 16.60
N ASN A 184 -27.32 -9.59 15.63
CA ASN A 184 -28.52 -10.40 15.81
C ASN A 184 -28.25 -11.76 16.50
N ARG A 185 -26.99 -12.16 16.65
CA ARG A 185 -26.60 -13.42 17.34
C ARG A 185 -26.28 -13.25 18.82
N ILE A 186 -26.20 -12.01 19.29
CA ILE A 186 -25.96 -11.62 20.70
C ILE A 186 -27.31 -11.42 21.40
#